data_b0096016993820a73b3cea37c8769f74
#
_entry.id   b0096016993820a73b3cea37c8769f74
#
_cell.length_a   1.000
_cell.length_b   1.000
_cell.length_c   1.000
_cell.angle_alpha   90.00
_cell.angle_beta   90.00
_cell.angle_gamma   90.00
#
_symmetry.space_group_name_H-M   'P 1'
#
loop_
_entity.id
_entity.type
_entity.pdbx_description
1 polymer ?
#
loop_
_entity_poly.entity_id
_entity_poly.type
_entity_poly.pdbx_seq_one_letter_code
_entity_poly.pdbx_strand_id
1 'polypeptide(L)'
;MNPKDVTRLWEELRHREPEDKLAWIRELAQNPTDESIETLLSVLEQESWFLREQAALALSLMGERVVGPLIEYLGSGLWYTRACAAGALGRIGVPAAAGALVRLLRDANRTVRDAAFDALVRLAESEIGTYAVGKAVCDLPERAQRFVLDGLAGRDVEAMGRIARATEEAVRAAGGRGLLRAVNESDELSWEDVVGGGGSQSTGP
;
A
#
# COMPACT_ATOMS: atom_id res chain seq x y z
N MET A 1 -17.46 -25.17 5.23
CA MET A 1 -16.49 -25.67 6.23
C MET A 1 -16.68 -24.83 7.48
N ASN A 2 -16.59 -25.40 8.69
CA ASN A 2 -16.82 -24.66 9.93
C ASN A 2 -15.61 -23.75 10.21
N PRO A 3 -15.79 -22.51 10.70
CA PRO A 3 -14.70 -21.57 11.03
C PRO A 3 -13.55 -22.20 11.82
N LYS A 4 -13.92 -22.92 12.86
CA LYS A 4 -12.94 -23.61 13.73
C LYS A 4 -12.10 -24.65 13.01
N ASP A 5 -12.57 -25.15 11.87
CA ASP A 5 -11.87 -26.17 11.08
C ASP A 5 -10.76 -25.56 10.22
N VAL A 6 -10.92 -24.32 9.72
CA VAL A 6 -9.91 -23.64 8.87
C VAL A 6 -8.67 -23.31 9.69
N THR A 7 -8.84 -22.65 10.84
CA THR A 7 -7.71 -22.29 11.72
C THR A 7 -7.00 -23.55 12.26
N ARG A 8 -7.76 -24.57 12.65
CA ARG A 8 -7.20 -25.82 13.13
C ARG A 8 -6.38 -26.55 12.04
N LEU A 9 -6.90 -26.61 10.82
CA LEU A 9 -6.19 -27.21 9.70
C LEU A 9 -4.91 -26.44 9.36
N TRP A 10 -4.91 -25.12 9.46
CA TRP A 10 -3.69 -24.33 9.29
C TRP A 10 -2.66 -24.62 10.37
N GLU A 11 -3.06 -24.76 11.62
CA GLU A 11 -2.16 -25.17 12.70
C GLU A 11 -1.59 -26.58 12.50
N GLU A 12 -2.39 -27.53 11.99
CA GLU A 12 -1.93 -28.87 11.62
C GLU A 12 -0.94 -28.84 10.46
N LEU A 13 -1.13 -27.89 9.49
CA LEU A 13 -0.21 -27.71 8.35
C LEU A 13 1.09 -26.99 8.72
N ARG A 14 1.15 -26.33 9.87
CA ARG A 14 2.29 -25.52 10.29
C ARG A 14 3.62 -26.28 10.26
N HIS A 15 3.59 -27.58 10.51
CA HIS A 15 4.75 -28.47 10.57
C HIS A 15 4.92 -29.31 9.29
N ARG A 16 4.13 -29.02 8.23
CA ARG A 16 4.20 -29.74 6.96
C ARG A 16 5.09 -29.04 5.95
N GLU A 17 5.35 -29.75 4.84
CA GLU A 17 6.17 -29.24 3.75
C GLU A 17 5.52 -28.02 3.07
N PRO A 18 6.34 -27.13 2.48
CA PRO A 18 5.86 -25.92 1.83
C PRO A 18 4.81 -26.17 0.72
N GLU A 19 4.90 -27.30 0.04
CA GLU A 19 3.97 -27.69 -1.02
C GLU A 19 2.55 -27.92 -0.50
N ASP A 20 2.41 -28.58 0.65
CA ASP A 20 1.11 -28.81 1.30
C ASP A 20 0.47 -27.47 1.72
N LYS A 21 1.29 -26.58 2.29
CA LYS A 21 0.86 -25.22 2.66
C LYS A 21 0.41 -24.42 1.45
N LEU A 22 1.15 -24.53 0.34
CA LEU A 22 0.80 -23.84 -0.91
C LEU A 22 -0.52 -24.37 -1.50
N ALA A 23 -0.74 -25.68 -1.47
CA ALA A 23 -1.99 -26.26 -1.91
C ALA A 23 -3.17 -25.73 -1.08
N TRP A 24 -2.99 -25.65 0.23
CA TRP A 24 -4.00 -25.11 1.15
C TRP A 24 -4.29 -23.61 0.91
N ILE A 25 -3.26 -22.77 0.72
CA ILE A 25 -3.43 -21.36 0.36
C ILE A 25 -4.29 -21.21 -0.91
N ARG A 26 -4.07 -22.06 -1.91
CA ARG A 26 -4.87 -22.05 -3.15
C ARG A 26 -6.32 -22.47 -2.92
N GLU A 27 -6.55 -23.44 -2.06
CA GLU A 27 -7.90 -23.89 -1.69
C GLU A 27 -8.66 -22.78 -0.94
N LEU A 28 -8.01 -22.09 0.00
CA LEU A 28 -8.58 -20.95 0.71
C LEU A 28 -8.97 -19.81 -0.26
N ALA A 29 -8.15 -19.57 -1.28
CA ALA A 29 -8.45 -18.54 -2.30
C ALA A 29 -9.71 -18.87 -3.12
N GLN A 30 -10.01 -20.16 -3.34
CA GLN A 30 -11.21 -20.59 -4.07
C GLN A 30 -12.49 -20.51 -3.23
N ASN A 31 -12.36 -20.50 -1.91
CA ASN A 31 -13.48 -20.49 -0.97
C ASN A 31 -13.34 -19.29 0.00
N PRO A 32 -13.60 -18.07 -0.45
CA PRO A 32 -13.37 -16.84 0.32
C PRO A 32 -14.41 -16.66 1.42
N THR A 33 -14.21 -17.29 2.57
CA THR A 33 -14.93 -17.08 3.82
C THR A 33 -14.15 -16.12 4.72
N ASP A 34 -14.78 -15.57 5.76
CA ASP A 34 -14.09 -14.68 6.69
C ASP A 34 -12.93 -15.43 7.39
N GLU A 35 -13.09 -16.71 7.69
CA GLU A 35 -12.05 -17.56 8.24
C GLU A 35 -10.90 -17.82 7.25
N SER A 36 -11.21 -17.96 5.97
CA SER A 36 -10.18 -18.08 4.92
C SER A 36 -9.36 -16.81 4.85
N ILE A 37 -10.01 -15.65 4.96
CA ILE A 37 -9.35 -14.33 4.99
C ILE A 37 -8.44 -14.22 6.22
N GLU A 38 -8.97 -14.48 7.42
CA GLU A 38 -8.20 -14.44 8.67
C GLU A 38 -6.99 -15.37 8.63
N THR A 39 -7.18 -16.60 8.12
CA THR A 39 -6.09 -17.56 7.97
C THR A 39 -5.01 -17.03 7.02
N LEU A 40 -5.36 -16.53 5.84
CA LEU A 40 -4.40 -15.98 4.89
C LEU A 40 -3.69 -14.74 5.43
N LEU A 41 -4.37 -13.90 6.20
CA LEU A 41 -3.76 -12.77 6.89
C LEU A 41 -2.74 -13.25 7.93
N SER A 42 -3.03 -14.31 8.68
CA SER A 42 -2.08 -14.89 9.64
C SER A 42 -0.81 -15.44 8.96
N VAL A 43 -0.95 -15.96 7.74
CA VAL A 43 0.20 -16.40 6.92
C VAL A 43 1.14 -15.23 6.61
N LEU A 44 0.62 -14.03 6.39
CA LEU A 44 1.45 -12.84 6.15
C LEU A 44 2.36 -12.51 7.35
N GLU A 45 2.03 -12.94 8.55
CA GLU A 45 2.81 -12.66 9.76
C GLU A 45 3.77 -13.78 10.14
N GLN A 46 3.39 -15.03 9.91
CA GLN A 46 4.02 -16.18 10.57
C GLN A 46 4.88 -17.05 9.65
N GLU A 47 4.75 -16.93 8.33
CA GLU A 47 5.35 -17.87 7.39
C GLU A 47 6.59 -17.33 6.67
N SER A 48 7.20 -18.18 5.83
CA SER A 48 8.32 -17.81 4.97
C SER A 48 7.91 -16.74 3.95
N TRP A 49 8.88 -15.98 3.42
CA TRP A 49 8.60 -14.93 2.43
C TRP A 49 7.81 -15.45 1.22
N PHE A 50 8.13 -16.67 0.75
CA PHE A 50 7.45 -17.30 -0.38
C PHE A 50 5.96 -17.54 -0.09
N LEU A 51 5.63 -18.13 1.07
CA LEU A 51 4.23 -18.38 1.46
C LEU A 51 3.47 -17.09 1.72
N ARG A 52 4.12 -16.07 2.28
CA ARG A 52 3.53 -14.72 2.44
C ARG A 52 3.12 -14.14 1.08
N GLU A 53 3.98 -14.24 0.07
CA GLU A 53 3.68 -13.74 -1.26
C GLU A 53 2.51 -14.49 -1.90
N GLN A 54 2.46 -15.82 -1.73
CA GLN A 54 1.34 -16.63 -2.19
C GLN A 54 0.02 -16.29 -1.46
N ALA A 55 0.07 -16.04 -0.16
CA ALA A 55 -1.10 -15.60 0.60
C ALA A 55 -1.55 -14.19 0.19
N ALA A 56 -0.62 -13.26 -0.04
CA ALA A 56 -0.94 -11.93 -0.55
C ALA A 56 -1.59 -11.98 -1.95
N LEU A 57 -1.12 -12.89 -2.81
CA LEU A 57 -1.75 -13.16 -4.11
C LEU A 57 -3.14 -13.76 -3.93
N ALA A 58 -3.30 -14.76 -3.07
CA ALA A 58 -4.59 -15.37 -2.77
C ALA A 58 -5.60 -14.34 -2.25
N LEU A 59 -5.20 -13.50 -1.28
CA LEU A 59 -6.02 -12.40 -0.78
C LEU A 59 -6.42 -11.44 -1.91
N SER A 60 -5.50 -11.09 -2.81
CA SER A 60 -5.82 -10.18 -3.92
C SER A 60 -6.90 -10.71 -4.85
N LEU A 61 -7.03 -12.04 -4.99
CA LEU A 61 -8.07 -12.69 -5.80
C LEU A 61 -9.45 -12.64 -5.14
N MET A 62 -9.53 -12.39 -3.82
CA MET A 62 -10.79 -12.27 -3.08
C MET A 62 -11.46 -10.89 -3.25
N GLY A 63 -10.82 -9.94 -3.94
CA GLY A 63 -11.38 -8.66 -4.32
C GLY A 63 -11.66 -7.72 -3.15
N GLU A 64 -12.78 -7.00 -3.20
CA GLU A 64 -13.08 -5.92 -2.24
C GLU A 64 -13.28 -6.38 -0.79
N ARG A 65 -13.63 -7.64 -0.57
CA ARG A 65 -13.89 -8.18 0.78
C ARG A 65 -12.68 -8.07 1.72
N VAL A 66 -11.48 -8.13 1.18
CA VAL A 66 -10.24 -8.11 1.95
C VAL A 66 -9.61 -6.73 2.08
N VAL A 67 -10.19 -5.71 1.44
CA VAL A 67 -9.60 -4.35 1.42
C VAL A 67 -9.52 -3.75 2.82
N GLY A 68 -10.61 -3.81 3.59
CA GLY A 68 -10.62 -3.34 4.98
C GLY A 68 -9.54 -4.02 5.84
N PRO A 69 -9.57 -5.35 5.98
CA PRO A 69 -8.52 -6.10 6.67
C PRO A 69 -7.10 -5.79 6.18
N LEU A 70 -6.86 -5.71 4.88
CA LEU A 70 -5.53 -5.39 4.35
C LEU A 70 -5.08 -3.96 4.71
N ILE A 71 -6.01 -2.98 4.74
CA ILE A 71 -5.70 -1.62 5.19
C ILE A 71 -5.29 -1.62 6.67
N GLU A 72 -5.92 -2.42 7.52
CA GLU A 72 -5.52 -2.58 8.92
C GLU A 72 -4.11 -3.17 9.03
N TYR A 73 -3.78 -4.14 8.20
CA TYR A 73 -2.46 -4.77 8.15
C TYR A 73 -1.33 -3.84 7.65
N LEU A 74 -1.65 -2.72 7.01
CA LEU A 74 -0.66 -1.67 6.73
C LEU A 74 -0.10 -1.03 8.02
N GLY A 75 -0.79 -1.17 9.15
CA GLY A 75 -0.35 -0.75 10.48
C GLY A 75 0.39 -1.84 11.28
N SER A 76 0.59 -3.04 10.74
CA SER A 76 1.29 -4.15 11.43
C SER A 76 2.69 -3.75 11.88
N GLY A 77 3.15 -4.30 13.03
CA GLY A 77 4.51 -4.12 13.52
C GLY A 77 5.60 -4.71 12.61
N LEU A 78 5.24 -5.66 11.76
CA LEU A 78 6.16 -6.39 10.89
C LEU A 78 6.24 -5.76 9.50
N TRP A 79 7.41 -5.28 9.10
CA TRP A 79 7.59 -4.58 7.82
C TRP A 79 7.20 -5.44 6.61
N TYR A 80 7.49 -6.74 6.63
CA TYR A 80 7.14 -7.65 5.53
C TYR A 80 5.63 -7.84 5.40
N THR A 81 4.89 -7.86 6.50
CA THR A 81 3.42 -7.92 6.49
C THR A 81 2.84 -6.66 5.85
N ARG A 82 3.36 -5.47 6.23
CA ARG A 82 2.95 -4.20 5.62
C ARG A 82 3.23 -4.17 4.12
N ALA A 83 4.41 -4.64 3.69
CA ALA A 83 4.77 -4.71 2.27
C ALA A 83 3.87 -5.67 1.47
N CYS A 84 3.58 -6.86 2.00
CA CYS A 84 2.67 -7.82 1.39
C CYS A 84 1.23 -7.28 1.29
N ALA A 85 0.73 -6.63 2.34
CA ALA A 85 -0.59 -6.00 2.34
C ALA A 85 -0.68 -4.87 1.30
N ALA A 86 0.34 -4.02 1.19
CA ALA A 86 0.41 -2.99 0.16
C ALA A 86 0.41 -3.58 -1.26
N GLY A 87 1.19 -4.63 -1.49
CA GLY A 87 1.21 -5.35 -2.77
C GLY A 87 -0.13 -5.99 -3.13
N ALA A 88 -0.84 -6.57 -2.17
CA ALA A 88 -2.17 -7.14 -2.37
C ALA A 88 -3.18 -6.04 -2.71
N LEU A 89 -3.20 -4.92 -1.98
CA LEU A 89 -4.07 -3.77 -2.28
C LEU A 89 -3.83 -3.18 -3.66
N GLY A 90 -2.56 -3.09 -4.08
CA GLY A 90 -2.21 -2.66 -5.44
C GLY A 90 -2.74 -3.61 -6.53
N ARG A 91 -2.72 -4.93 -6.29
CA ARG A 91 -3.28 -5.93 -7.23
C ARG A 91 -4.81 -5.85 -7.31
N ILE A 92 -5.48 -5.60 -6.19
CA ILE A 92 -6.95 -5.42 -6.16
C ILE A 92 -7.35 -4.17 -6.94
N GLY A 93 -6.55 -3.13 -6.89
CA GLY A 93 -6.77 -1.90 -7.66
C GLY A 93 -7.93 -1.03 -7.15
N VAL A 94 -8.37 -1.18 -5.89
CA VAL A 94 -9.49 -0.40 -5.36
C VAL A 94 -9.10 1.02 -4.96
N PRO A 95 -9.82 2.05 -5.43
CA PRO A 95 -9.53 3.45 -5.12
C PRO A 95 -9.52 3.78 -3.62
N ALA A 96 -10.31 3.05 -2.82
CA ALA A 96 -10.38 3.22 -1.36
C ALA A 96 -9.04 3.02 -0.65
N ALA A 97 -8.11 2.26 -1.24
CA ALA A 97 -6.78 2.02 -0.69
C ALA A 97 -5.81 3.20 -0.87
N ALA A 98 -6.09 4.14 -1.79
CA ALA A 98 -5.15 5.20 -2.18
C ALA A 98 -4.62 6.01 -0.99
N GLY A 99 -5.49 6.51 -0.12
CA GLY A 99 -5.08 7.30 1.04
C GLY A 99 -4.23 6.51 2.05
N ALA A 100 -4.49 5.22 2.23
CA ALA A 100 -3.71 4.37 3.12
C ALA A 100 -2.31 4.08 2.52
N LEU A 101 -2.23 3.82 1.21
CA LEU A 101 -0.97 3.61 0.50
C LEU A 101 -0.11 4.88 0.45
N VAL A 102 -0.72 6.05 0.24
CA VAL A 102 0.00 7.33 0.30
C VAL A 102 0.59 7.56 1.69
N ARG A 103 -0.15 7.27 2.77
CA ARG A 103 0.41 7.34 4.13
C ARG A 103 1.57 6.35 4.34
N LEU A 104 1.52 5.18 3.72
CA LEU A 104 2.55 4.16 3.83
C LEU A 104 3.90 4.56 3.17
N LEU A 105 3.92 5.57 2.31
CA LEU A 105 5.16 6.15 1.76
C LEU A 105 6.07 6.75 2.85
N ARG A 106 5.55 6.94 4.06
CA ARG A 106 6.28 7.42 5.24
C ARG A 106 6.89 6.29 6.09
N ASP A 107 6.77 5.04 5.66
CA ASP A 107 7.29 3.90 6.41
C ASP A 107 8.81 4.00 6.57
N ALA A 108 9.31 3.65 7.75
CA ALA A 108 10.76 3.62 8.01
C ALA A 108 11.48 2.60 7.13
N ASN A 109 10.82 1.49 6.77
CA ASN A 109 11.39 0.44 5.93
C ASN A 109 11.25 0.76 4.45
N ARG A 110 12.37 0.77 3.72
CA ARG A 110 12.41 1.06 2.28
C ARG A 110 11.55 0.09 1.47
N THR A 111 11.59 -1.21 1.75
CA THR A 111 10.81 -2.22 1.00
C THR A 111 9.31 -1.95 1.11
N VAL A 112 8.85 -1.46 2.26
CA VAL A 112 7.43 -1.06 2.45
C VAL A 112 7.09 0.15 1.60
N ARG A 113 7.97 1.17 1.59
CA ARG A 113 7.77 2.36 0.73
C ARG A 113 7.75 1.97 -0.75
N ASP A 114 8.66 1.10 -1.18
CA ASP A 114 8.73 0.62 -2.56
C ASP A 114 7.44 -0.13 -2.94
N ALA A 115 6.94 -1.03 -2.08
CA ALA A 115 5.68 -1.73 -2.30
C ALA A 115 4.47 -0.77 -2.37
N ALA A 116 4.48 0.30 -1.56
CA ALA A 116 3.43 1.32 -1.60
C ALA A 116 3.46 2.12 -2.92
N PHE A 117 4.64 2.53 -3.39
CA PHE A 117 4.76 3.19 -4.70
C PHE A 117 4.27 2.29 -5.84
N ASP A 118 4.70 1.02 -5.87
CA ASP A 118 4.27 0.08 -6.90
C ASP A 118 2.75 -0.17 -6.86
N ALA A 119 2.16 -0.19 -5.67
CA ALA A 119 0.71 -0.28 -5.50
C ALA A 119 -0.01 0.97 -6.04
N LEU A 120 0.51 2.18 -5.79
CA LEU A 120 -0.06 3.42 -6.32
C LEU A 120 0.01 3.51 -7.84
N VAL A 121 1.11 3.03 -8.45
CA VAL A 121 1.22 2.93 -9.92
C VAL A 121 0.14 2.01 -10.47
N ARG A 122 -0.08 0.83 -9.86
CA ARG A 122 -1.16 -0.10 -10.27
C ARG A 122 -2.55 0.50 -10.10
N LEU A 123 -2.83 1.21 -9.02
CA LEU A 123 -4.10 1.91 -8.86
C LEU A 123 -4.34 2.90 -10.01
N ALA A 124 -3.29 3.58 -10.45
CA ALA A 124 -3.36 4.57 -11.54
C ALA A 124 -3.47 3.96 -12.96
N GLU A 125 -3.60 2.64 -13.10
CA GLU A 125 -3.98 2.00 -14.35
C GLU A 125 -5.44 2.28 -14.74
N SER A 126 -6.28 2.66 -13.76
CA SER A 126 -7.67 3.09 -13.99
C SER A 126 -7.86 4.59 -13.77
N GLU A 127 -8.82 5.22 -14.46
CA GLU A 127 -9.14 6.64 -14.25
C GLU A 127 -9.59 6.94 -12.82
N ILE A 128 -10.44 6.07 -12.26
CA ILE A 128 -10.95 6.22 -10.88
C ILE A 128 -9.80 6.09 -9.87
N GLY A 129 -8.91 5.12 -10.09
CA GLY A 129 -7.71 4.95 -9.27
C GLY A 129 -6.75 6.13 -9.39
N THR A 130 -6.52 6.63 -10.61
CA THR A 130 -5.72 7.85 -10.86
C THR A 130 -6.28 9.05 -10.09
N TYR A 131 -7.59 9.28 -10.17
CA TYR A 131 -8.25 10.35 -9.43
C TYR A 131 -8.12 10.18 -7.91
N ALA A 132 -8.32 8.97 -7.40
CA ALA A 132 -8.20 8.68 -5.97
C ALA A 132 -6.78 8.91 -5.44
N VAL A 133 -5.77 8.48 -6.20
CA VAL A 133 -4.36 8.74 -5.85
C VAL A 133 -4.06 10.24 -5.91
N GLY A 134 -4.46 10.95 -6.97
CA GLY A 134 -4.29 12.39 -7.11
C GLY A 134 -4.91 13.17 -5.96
N LYS A 135 -6.12 12.80 -5.55
CA LYS A 135 -6.80 13.38 -4.40
C LYS A 135 -6.04 13.12 -3.09
N ALA A 136 -5.58 11.88 -2.87
CA ALA A 136 -4.81 11.54 -1.67
C ALA A 136 -3.45 12.27 -1.61
N VAL A 137 -2.82 12.51 -2.76
CA VAL A 137 -1.60 13.31 -2.86
C VAL A 137 -1.89 14.79 -2.62
N CYS A 138 -3.01 15.32 -3.14
CA CYS A 138 -3.43 16.71 -2.92
C CYS A 138 -3.56 17.06 -1.43
N ASP A 139 -3.95 16.11 -0.58
CA ASP A 139 -4.11 16.31 0.87
C ASP A 139 -2.76 16.42 1.61
N LEU A 140 -1.63 16.20 0.93
CA LEU A 140 -0.29 16.34 1.50
C LEU A 140 0.22 17.77 1.42
N PRO A 141 1.19 18.18 2.29
CA PRO A 141 1.96 19.40 2.10
C PRO A 141 2.69 19.40 0.75
N GLU A 142 2.88 20.58 0.14
CA GLU A 142 3.45 20.74 -1.21
C GLU A 142 4.79 19.98 -1.41
N ARG A 143 5.69 20.04 -0.41
CA ARG A 143 6.96 19.29 -0.46
C ARG A 143 6.75 17.77 -0.51
N ALA A 144 5.77 17.26 0.24
CA ALA A 144 5.44 15.84 0.24
C ALA A 144 4.79 15.40 -1.08
N GLN A 145 3.96 16.26 -1.67
CA GLN A 145 3.40 16.01 -3.01
C GLN A 145 4.52 15.84 -4.04
N ARG A 146 5.52 16.74 -4.03
CA ARG A 146 6.68 16.63 -4.92
C ARG A 146 7.44 15.33 -4.72
N PHE A 147 7.78 15.00 -3.47
CA PHE A 147 8.45 13.73 -3.14
C PHE A 147 7.70 12.50 -3.68
N VAL A 148 6.37 12.48 -3.54
CA VAL A 148 5.55 11.38 -4.06
C VAL A 148 5.61 11.32 -5.59
N LEU A 149 5.48 12.46 -6.26
CA LEU A 149 5.53 12.53 -7.73
C LEU A 149 6.91 12.12 -8.27
N ASP A 150 8.00 12.55 -7.64
CA ASP A 150 9.37 12.17 -8.01
C ASP A 150 9.59 10.65 -7.82
N GLY A 151 9.12 10.09 -6.70
CA GLY A 151 9.17 8.66 -6.45
C GLY A 151 8.35 7.83 -7.45
N LEU A 152 7.23 8.34 -7.91
CA LEU A 152 6.41 7.72 -8.96
C LEU A 152 7.10 7.83 -10.33
N ALA A 153 7.73 8.96 -10.65
CA ALA A 153 8.47 9.15 -11.90
C ALA A 153 9.61 8.15 -12.06
N GLY A 154 10.26 7.78 -10.96
CA GLY A 154 11.31 6.75 -10.96
C GLY A 154 10.81 5.33 -11.25
N ARG A 155 9.49 5.11 -11.26
CA ARG A 155 8.85 3.80 -11.54
C ARG A 155 8.08 3.79 -12.86
N ASP A 156 7.22 4.75 -13.04
CA ASP A 156 6.37 4.89 -14.24
C ASP A 156 6.06 6.37 -14.49
N VAL A 157 6.72 6.93 -15.51
CA VAL A 157 6.58 8.35 -15.89
C VAL A 157 5.16 8.66 -16.39
N GLU A 158 4.51 7.71 -17.07
CA GLU A 158 3.14 7.92 -17.56
C GLU A 158 2.12 7.92 -16.41
N ALA A 159 2.25 6.97 -15.48
CA ALA A 159 1.43 6.94 -14.27
C ALA A 159 1.62 8.22 -13.45
N MET A 160 2.88 8.64 -13.25
CA MET A 160 3.19 9.92 -12.59
C MET A 160 2.51 11.09 -13.28
N GLY A 161 2.59 11.18 -14.61
CA GLY A 161 1.96 12.26 -15.39
C GLY A 161 0.43 12.27 -15.26
N ARG A 162 -0.21 11.11 -15.19
CA ARG A 162 -1.66 11.00 -14.93
C ARG A 162 -2.01 11.46 -13.50
N ILE A 163 -1.27 10.98 -12.51
CA ILE A 163 -1.47 11.33 -11.09
C ILE A 163 -1.21 12.82 -10.85
N ALA A 164 -0.15 13.40 -11.44
CA ALA A 164 0.15 14.82 -11.32
C ALA A 164 -0.99 15.69 -11.83
N ARG A 165 -1.57 15.38 -13.01
CA ARG A 165 -2.75 16.09 -13.53
C ARG A 165 -3.95 15.96 -12.58
N ALA A 166 -4.26 14.76 -12.12
CA ALA A 166 -5.35 14.54 -11.17
C ALA A 166 -5.13 15.28 -9.83
N THR A 167 -3.88 15.35 -9.36
CA THR A 167 -3.52 16.13 -8.17
C THR A 167 -3.76 17.62 -8.38
N GLU A 168 -3.37 18.18 -9.54
CA GLU A 168 -3.64 19.58 -9.86
C GLU A 168 -5.12 19.91 -9.94
N GLU A 169 -5.91 19.02 -10.56
CA GLU A 169 -7.36 19.17 -10.64
C GLU A 169 -7.98 19.18 -9.24
N ALA A 170 -7.52 18.28 -8.36
CA ALA A 170 -7.97 18.24 -6.97
C ALA A 170 -7.56 19.49 -6.19
N VAL A 171 -6.34 20.00 -6.37
CA VAL A 171 -5.87 21.25 -5.76
C VAL A 171 -6.71 22.45 -6.22
N ARG A 172 -7.01 22.54 -7.51
CA ARG A 172 -7.86 23.63 -8.05
C ARG A 172 -9.29 23.54 -7.51
N ALA A 173 -9.86 22.33 -7.43
CA ALA A 173 -11.18 22.11 -6.88
C ALA A 173 -11.28 22.49 -5.40
N ALA A 174 -10.18 22.35 -4.64
CA ALA A 174 -10.06 22.77 -3.25
C ALA A 174 -9.77 24.27 -3.05
N GLY A 175 -9.72 25.05 -4.14
CA GLY A 175 -9.40 26.51 -4.09
C GLY A 175 -7.92 26.83 -3.91
N GLY A 176 -7.04 25.85 -4.08
CA GLY A 176 -5.59 26.00 -3.98
C GLY A 176 -4.94 26.57 -5.24
N ARG A 177 -3.69 27.04 -5.11
CA ARG A 177 -2.86 27.48 -6.25
C ARG A 177 -2.11 26.27 -6.79
N GLY A 178 -2.16 26.05 -8.12
CA GLY A 178 -1.62 24.85 -8.77
C GLY A 178 -0.13 24.58 -8.53
N LEU A 179 0.21 23.30 -8.50
CA LEU A 179 1.52 22.71 -8.16
C LEU A 179 2.63 22.89 -9.20
N LEU A 180 2.28 23.02 -10.49
CA LEU A 180 3.24 22.87 -11.60
C LEU A 180 4.26 24.00 -11.77
N ARG A 181 4.36 24.94 -10.84
CA ARG A 181 5.31 26.06 -10.97
C ARG A 181 6.73 25.75 -10.51
N ALA A 182 7.02 24.58 -9.94
CA ALA A 182 8.27 24.29 -9.22
C ALA A 182 9.03 23.01 -9.63
N VAL A 183 8.81 22.48 -10.82
CA VAL A 183 9.51 21.25 -11.27
C VAL A 183 10.99 21.49 -11.67
N ASN A 184 11.52 22.70 -11.53
CA ASN A 184 12.83 23.08 -12.08
C ASN A 184 13.98 23.23 -11.07
N GLU A 185 13.84 22.85 -9.80
CA GLU A 185 14.99 22.88 -8.86
C GLU A 185 15.11 21.50 -8.17
N SER A 186 16.11 20.76 -8.61
CA SER A 186 16.51 19.45 -8.10
C SER A 186 17.30 19.57 -6.80
N ASP A 187 16.63 19.51 -5.66
CA ASP A 187 17.24 19.08 -4.42
C ASP A 187 16.71 17.70 -4.08
N GLU A 188 17.58 16.72 -3.86
CA GLU A 188 17.22 15.39 -3.37
C GLU A 188 16.61 15.51 -1.97
N LEU A 189 15.29 15.58 -1.89
CA LEU A 189 14.54 15.65 -0.65
C LEU A 189 14.35 14.25 -0.07
N SER A 190 14.85 14.03 1.15
CA SER A 190 14.45 12.87 1.93
C SER A 190 13.05 13.08 2.51
N TRP A 191 12.33 11.99 2.80
CA TRP A 191 11.04 12.09 3.47
C TRP A 191 11.15 12.78 4.86
N GLU A 192 12.25 12.61 5.56
CA GLU A 192 12.54 13.23 6.86
C GLU A 192 12.65 14.74 6.74
N ASP A 193 13.22 15.25 5.65
CA ASP A 193 13.31 16.70 5.36
C ASP A 193 11.93 17.32 5.07
N VAL A 194 11.01 16.51 4.53
CA VAL A 194 9.66 16.94 4.14
C VAL A 194 8.73 17.04 5.35
N VAL A 195 8.91 16.21 6.37
CA VAL A 195 8.01 16.11 7.53
C VAL A 195 8.60 16.72 8.80
N GLY A 196 9.93 16.87 8.88
CA GLY A 196 10.64 17.39 10.05
C GLY A 196 10.55 18.91 10.28
N GLY A 197 9.84 19.64 9.43
CA GLY A 197 9.72 21.10 9.50
C GLY A 197 8.82 21.68 10.62
N GLY A 198 8.49 20.92 11.64
CA GLY A 198 7.62 21.36 12.74
C GLY A 198 8.15 20.99 14.11
N GLY A 199 9.21 21.65 14.59
CA GLY A 199 9.52 21.48 16.00
C GLY A 199 10.98 21.65 16.43
N SER A 200 11.56 22.82 16.25
CA SER A 200 12.60 23.29 17.18
C SER A 200 12.47 24.80 17.39
N GLN A 201 11.55 25.19 18.25
CA GLN A 201 11.74 26.45 18.96
C GLN A 201 12.80 26.21 20.03
N SER A 202 14.03 26.59 19.74
CA SER A 202 15.07 26.77 20.73
C SER A 202 14.67 27.94 21.61
N THR A 203 14.28 27.66 22.82
CA THR A 203 14.39 28.60 23.92
C THR A 203 15.84 28.54 24.41
N GLY A 204 16.67 29.50 23.99
CA GLY A 204 17.97 29.80 24.60
C GLY A 204 17.81 30.92 25.59
N PRO A 205 18.79 31.12 26.50
CA PRO A 205 18.69 31.65 27.85
C PRO A 205 18.38 33.12 27.93
#